data_9b9ec80c1567bf98b578c4b9e4dd4af0
#
_entry.id   9b9ec80c1567bf98b578c4b9e4dd4af0
#
_cell.length_a   1.000
_cell.length_b   1.000
_cell.length_c   1.000
_cell.angle_alpha   90.00
_cell.angle_beta   90.00
_cell.angle_gamma   90.00
#
_symmetry.space_group_name_H-M   'P 1'
#
loop_
_entity.id
_entity.type
_entity.pdbx_description
1 polymer ?
#
loop_
_entity_poly.entity_id
_entity_poly.type
_entity_poly.pdbx_seq_one_letter_code
_entity_poly.pdbx_strand_id
1 'polypeptide(L)'
;MSNNTIKVRTFNPGAGAYGEDGPAYQGNLRKGELRGIIHINKEHCVGCDTCSKFCPVNAIEGGLGAKHHIIEDACLYCGQCLIACPFDAIEQMSFVDQVEKVLADKSRLCVAHPSPAVRVSICEEFGGKPGELTTEQLSNALEAVGFQVYDCNSTADQTILEEGTESVSYTHLRAHETLANL
;
A
#
# COMPACT_ATOMS: atom_id res chain seq x y z
N MET A 1 7.53 28.54 -6.95
CA MET A 1 7.76 27.08 -6.98
C MET A 1 6.41 26.47 -7.24
N SER A 2 6.22 25.84 -8.40
CA SER A 2 4.93 25.25 -8.77
C SER A 2 4.68 24.05 -7.85
N ASN A 3 3.59 24.08 -7.09
CA ASN A 3 3.08 22.92 -6.38
C ASN A 3 2.73 21.83 -7.41
N ASN A 4 3.68 20.97 -7.69
CA ASN A 4 3.44 19.77 -8.46
C ASN A 4 2.79 18.72 -7.55
N THR A 5 1.56 18.98 -7.14
CA THR A 5 0.76 17.99 -6.42
C THR A 5 0.44 16.87 -7.41
N ILE A 6 1.05 15.71 -7.21
CA ILE A 6 0.74 14.53 -8.02
C ILE A 6 -0.69 14.13 -7.66
N LYS A 7 -1.62 14.41 -8.56
CA LYS A 7 -3.01 13.96 -8.39
C LYS A 7 -3.10 12.48 -8.74
N VAL A 8 -3.10 11.65 -7.72
CA VAL A 8 -3.33 10.22 -7.88
C VAL A 8 -4.80 10.02 -8.21
N ARG A 9 -5.09 9.42 -9.37
CA ARG A 9 -6.46 9.00 -9.71
C ARG A 9 -6.81 7.75 -8.94
N THR A 10 -7.98 7.78 -8.32
CA THR A 10 -8.57 6.64 -7.62
C THR A 10 -9.87 6.25 -8.31
N PHE A 11 -10.20 4.98 -8.29
CA PHE A 11 -11.51 4.50 -8.69
C PHE A 11 -12.15 3.71 -7.53
N ASN A 12 -13.48 3.78 -7.46
CA ASN A 12 -14.24 2.92 -6.56
C ASN A 12 -14.72 1.72 -7.39
N PRO A 13 -14.32 0.49 -7.06
CA PRO A 13 -14.68 -0.70 -7.83
C PRO A 13 -16.19 -0.99 -7.84
N GLY A 14 -16.97 -0.28 -7.00
CA GLY A 14 -18.39 -0.54 -6.80
C GLY A 14 -18.65 -1.87 -6.08
N ALA A 15 -19.87 -2.09 -5.63
CA ALA A 15 -20.28 -3.30 -4.91
C ALA A 15 -20.18 -4.59 -5.75
N GLY A 16 -20.08 -4.49 -7.07
CA GLY A 16 -20.07 -5.64 -7.97
C GLY A 16 -18.71 -6.24 -8.32
N ALA A 17 -17.60 -5.51 -8.06
CA ALA A 17 -16.28 -5.98 -8.47
C ALA A 17 -15.68 -7.03 -7.49
N TYR A 18 -16.11 -7.02 -6.23
CA TYR A 18 -15.59 -7.90 -5.17
C TYR A 18 -16.68 -8.51 -4.28
N GLY A 19 -17.97 -8.47 -4.71
CA GLY A 19 -19.11 -8.87 -3.89
C GLY A 19 -19.59 -7.76 -2.95
N GLU A 20 -20.76 -7.94 -2.35
CA GLU A 20 -21.37 -6.94 -1.46
C GLU A 20 -20.50 -6.60 -0.23
N ASP A 21 -19.60 -7.50 0.15
CA ASP A 21 -18.78 -7.39 1.35
C ASP A 21 -17.31 -7.02 1.10
N GLY A 22 -16.88 -6.84 -0.14
CA GLY A 22 -15.50 -6.49 -0.53
C GLY A 22 -14.37 -7.28 0.18
N PRO A 23 -13.20 -7.45 -0.41
CA PRO A 23 -12.13 -8.26 0.19
C PRO A 23 -11.58 -7.70 1.51
N ALA A 24 -11.75 -6.41 1.77
CA ALA A 24 -11.28 -5.75 3.01
C ALA A 24 -11.94 -6.29 4.29
N TYR A 25 -13.05 -7.00 4.16
CA TYR A 25 -13.85 -7.42 5.31
C TYR A 25 -13.53 -8.82 5.85
N GLN A 26 -12.87 -9.65 5.09
CA GLN A 26 -12.72 -11.06 5.47
C GLN A 26 -11.43 -11.40 6.22
N GLY A 27 -10.61 -10.42 6.60
CA GLY A 27 -9.48 -10.59 7.50
C GLY A 27 -8.32 -11.46 7.01
N ASN A 28 -8.43 -12.05 5.83
CA ASN A 28 -7.44 -12.95 5.24
C ASN A 28 -7.21 -12.61 3.77
N LEU A 29 -6.72 -11.40 3.51
CA LEU A 29 -6.32 -11.00 2.16
C LEU A 29 -5.10 -11.82 1.72
N ARG A 30 -5.35 -12.93 1.04
CA ARG A 30 -4.30 -13.67 0.36
C ARG A 30 -3.89 -12.90 -0.89
N LYS A 31 -2.63 -13.05 -1.31
CA LYS A 31 -2.05 -12.35 -2.48
C LYS A 31 -2.94 -12.35 -3.74
N GLY A 32 -3.88 -13.30 -3.89
CA GLY A 32 -4.82 -13.37 -5.01
C GLY A 32 -6.14 -12.60 -4.83
N GLU A 33 -6.41 -12.06 -3.65
CA GLU A 33 -7.67 -11.38 -3.31
C GLU A 33 -7.62 -9.87 -3.51
N LEU A 34 -6.40 -9.30 -3.63
CA LEU A 34 -6.16 -7.87 -3.88
C LEU A 34 -5.94 -7.53 -5.35
N ARG A 35 -6.49 -8.32 -6.27
CA ARG A 35 -6.37 -8.08 -7.71
C ARG A 35 -7.04 -6.76 -8.09
N GLY A 36 -6.43 -6.05 -9.04
CA GLY A 36 -6.99 -4.81 -9.58
C GLY A 36 -6.81 -3.57 -8.71
N ILE A 37 -5.99 -3.62 -7.65
CA ILE A 37 -5.67 -2.42 -6.85
C ILE A 37 -5.09 -1.31 -7.72
N ILE A 38 -4.21 -1.66 -8.66
CA ILE A 38 -3.73 -0.75 -9.70
C ILE A 38 -4.40 -1.16 -11.01
N HIS A 39 -5.08 -0.22 -11.63
CA HIS A 39 -5.84 -0.45 -12.86
C HIS A 39 -5.36 0.45 -13.99
N ILE A 40 -5.32 -0.08 -15.22
CA ILE A 40 -5.07 0.72 -16.41
C ILE A 40 -6.40 1.00 -17.12
N ASN A 41 -6.82 2.25 -17.07
CA ASN A 41 -7.99 2.72 -17.81
C ASN A 41 -7.69 2.74 -19.30
N LYS A 42 -8.31 1.81 -20.02
CA LYS A 42 -8.06 1.63 -21.46
C LYS A 42 -8.55 2.79 -22.31
N GLU A 43 -9.45 3.60 -21.83
CA GLU A 43 -9.93 4.77 -22.57
C GLU A 43 -8.87 5.86 -22.60
N HIS A 44 -8.17 6.06 -21.49
CA HIS A 44 -7.09 7.06 -21.35
C HIS A 44 -5.74 6.55 -21.82
N CYS A 45 -5.51 5.23 -21.84
CA CYS A 45 -4.24 4.66 -22.25
C CYS A 45 -4.01 4.87 -23.76
N VAL A 46 -2.90 5.52 -24.10
CA VAL A 46 -2.49 5.77 -25.51
C VAL A 46 -1.44 4.79 -26.03
N GLY A 47 -0.95 3.88 -25.18
CA GLY A 47 0.08 2.91 -25.57
C GLY A 47 1.47 3.53 -25.70
N CYS A 48 1.85 4.47 -24.83
CA CYS A 48 3.15 5.16 -24.87
C CYS A 48 4.32 4.35 -24.30
N ASP A 49 4.05 3.17 -23.70
CA ASP A 49 5.04 2.23 -23.15
C ASP A 49 5.84 2.77 -21.94
N THR A 50 5.51 3.93 -21.41
CA THR A 50 6.20 4.52 -20.27
C THR A 50 6.05 3.66 -19.01
N CYS A 51 4.84 3.22 -18.69
CA CYS A 51 4.56 2.41 -17.50
C CYS A 51 5.30 1.07 -17.50
N SER A 52 5.45 0.42 -18.65
CA SER A 52 6.19 -0.83 -18.80
C SER A 52 7.67 -0.63 -18.47
N LYS A 53 8.28 0.49 -18.91
CA LYS A 53 9.69 0.82 -18.65
C LYS A 53 9.98 1.12 -17.17
N PHE A 54 8.98 1.64 -16.45
CA PHE A 54 9.11 1.95 -15.02
C PHE A 54 8.71 0.78 -14.10
N CYS A 55 8.22 -0.33 -14.66
CA CYS A 55 7.85 -1.48 -13.86
C CYS A 55 9.08 -2.31 -13.44
N PRO A 56 9.41 -2.40 -12.15
CA PRO A 56 10.62 -3.08 -11.70
C PRO A 56 10.56 -4.61 -11.87
N VAL A 57 9.36 -5.16 -12.07
CA VAL A 57 9.13 -6.60 -12.19
C VAL A 57 8.52 -7.00 -13.54
N ASN A 58 8.51 -6.10 -14.51
CA ASN A 58 7.95 -6.32 -15.85
C ASN A 58 6.50 -6.87 -15.82
N ALA A 59 5.69 -6.39 -14.88
CA ALA A 59 4.29 -6.81 -14.72
C ALA A 59 3.32 -6.06 -15.62
N ILE A 60 3.78 -5.35 -16.64
CA ILE A 60 2.91 -4.60 -17.56
C ILE A 60 3.19 -5.05 -18.97
N GLU A 61 2.19 -5.64 -19.58
CA GLU A 61 2.20 -6.05 -20.96
C GLU A 61 1.44 -5.07 -21.86
N GLY A 62 1.93 -4.93 -23.07
CA GLY A 62 1.45 -4.06 -24.11
C GLY A 62 2.58 -3.74 -25.06
N GLY A 63 2.37 -2.78 -25.93
CA GLY A 63 3.40 -2.34 -26.88
C GLY A 63 3.12 -0.92 -27.33
N LEU A 64 4.08 -0.34 -28.03
CA LEU A 64 3.94 1.00 -28.55
C LEU A 64 2.71 1.11 -29.47
N GLY A 65 1.77 1.99 -29.10
CA GLY A 65 0.49 2.15 -29.80
C GLY A 65 -0.60 1.15 -29.39
N ALA A 66 -0.31 0.15 -28.53
CA ALA A 66 -1.28 -0.80 -28.02
C ALA A 66 -1.68 -0.46 -26.57
N LYS A 67 -2.92 -0.79 -26.20
CA LYS A 67 -3.39 -0.62 -24.82
C LYS A 67 -2.63 -1.58 -23.90
N HIS A 68 -2.11 -1.04 -22.81
CA HIS A 68 -1.40 -1.84 -21.81
C HIS A 68 -2.36 -2.51 -20.81
N HIS A 69 -1.89 -3.59 -20.18
CA HIS A 69 -2.58 -4.25 -19.07
C HIS A 69 -1.57 -4.76 -18.03
N ILE A 70 -2.03 -4.99 -16.83
CA ILE A 70 -1.21 -5.46 -15.71
C ILE A 70 -1.33 -6.96 -15.59
N ILE A 71 -0.17 -7.63 -15.45
CA ILE A 71 -0.10 -9.05 -15.09
C ILE A 71 -0.21 -9.11 -13.56
N GLU A 72 -1.40 -9.39 -13.07
CA GLU A 72 -1.73 -9.35 -11.64
C GLU A 72 -0.84 -10.27 -10.79
N ASP A 73 -0.51 -11.45 -11.28
CA ASP A 73 0.31 -12.43 -10.55
C ASP A 73 1.79 -12.00 -10.41
N ALA A 74 2.25 -11.08 -11.27
CA ALA A 74 3.60 -10.52 -11.22
C ALA A 74 3.65 -9.14 -10.55
N CYS A 75 2.53 -8.46 -10.40
CA CYS A 75 2.45 -7.11 -9.88
C CYS A 75 2.79 -7.04 -8.39
N LEU A 76 3.66 -6.10 -8.00
CA LEU A 76 3.99 -5.81 -6.59
C LEU A 76 3.11 -4.72 -5.97
N TYR A 77 2.19 -4.14 -6.75
CA TYR A 77 1.34 -3.02 -6.33
C TYR A 77 2.11 -1.79 -5.81
N CYS A 78 3.33 -1.58 -6.31
CA CYS A 78 4.23 -0.52 -5.84
C CYS A 78 3.86 0.89 -6.32
N GLY A 79 2.95 1.05 -7.29
CA GLY A 79 2.46 2.33 -7.79
C GLY A 79 3.41 3.09 -8.72
N GLN A 80 4.60 2.58 -9.05
CA GLN A 80 5.56 3.28 -9.92
C GLN A 80 4.97 3.62 -11.30
N CYS A 81 4.20 2.73 -11.88
CA CYS A 81 3.52 2.95 -13.15
C CYS A 81 2.48 4.08 -13.08
N LEU A 82 1.80 4.23 -11.93
CA LEU A 82 0.81 5.27 -11.70
C LEU A 82 1.46 6.67 -11.73
N ILE A 83 2.60 6.83 -11.03
CA ILE A 83 3.36 8.08 -11.00
C ILE A 83 3.98 8.37 -12.37
N ALA A 84 4.41 7.34 -13.09
CA ALA A 84 5.09 7.47 -14.39
C ALA A 84 4.13 7.76 -15.55
N CYS A 85 2.82 7.58 -15.41
CA CYS A 85 1.88 7.73 -16.50
C CYS A 85 1.61 9.21 -16.83
N PRO A 86 2.04 9.73 -18.02
CA PRO A 86 1.83 11.14 -18.37
C PRO A 86 0.40 11.44 -18.86
N PHE A 87 -0.43 10.39 -19.02
CA PHE A 87 -1.79 10.50 -19.54
C PHE A 87 -2.86 10.20 -18.47
N ASP A 88 -2.46 10.09 -17.20
CA ASP A 88 -3.36 9.74 -16.09
C ASP A 88 -4.23 8.51 -16.40
N ALA A 89 -3.70 7.55 -17.15
CA ALA A 89 -4.41 6.35 -17.52
C ALA A 89 -4.32 5.24 -16.47
N ILE A 90 -3.53 5.43 -15.41
CA ILE A 90 -3.37 4.44 -14.35
C ILE A 90 -4.03 4.98 -13.08
N GLU A 91 -4.83 4.14 -12.47
CA GLU A 91 -5.69 4.46 -11.34
C GLU A 91 -5.46 3.45 -10.21
N GLN A 92 -5.63 3.89 -8.96
CA GLN A 92 -5.61 2.98 -7.80
C GLN A 92 -7.01 2.83 -7.21
N MET A 93 -7.29 1.66 -6.66
CA MET A 93 -8.53 1.39 -5.96
C MET A 93 -8.60 2.20 -4.65
N SER A 94 -9.71 2.87 -4.41
CA SER A 94 -9.99 3.56 -3.17
C SER A 94 -10.77 2.66 -2.22
N PHE A 95 -10.32 2.58 -0.97
CA PHE A 95 -11.02 1.87 0.11
C PHE A 95 -11.71 2.82 1.10
N VAL A 96 -11.78 4.11 0.79
CA VAL A 96 -12.33 5.13 1.69
C VAL A 96 -13.76 4.81 2.09
N ASP A 97 -14.64 4.49 1.13
CA ASP A 97 -16.05 4.19 1.41
C ASP A 97 -16.21 2.95 2.30
N GLN A 98 -15.35 1.95 2.14
CA GLN A 98 -15.36 0.75 2.99
C GLN A 98 -14.90 1.08 4.41
N VAL A 99 -13.84 1.88 4.54
CA VAL A 99 -13.33 2.33 5.84
C VAL A 99 -14.39 3.17 6.56
N GLU A 100 -15.05 4.10 5.88
CA GLU A 100 -16.13 4.91 6.45
C GLU A 100 -17.29 4.05 6.98
N LYS A 101 -17.70 3.03 6.23
CA LYS A 101 -18.74 2.09 6.67
C LYS A 101 -18.33 1.34 7.93
N VAL A 102 -17.06 0.90 8.02
CA VAL A 102 -16.55 0.19 9.21
C VAL A 102 -16.48 1.11 10.41
N LEU A 103 -16.01 2.34 10.23
CA LEU A 103 -15.94 3.35 11.30
C LEU A 103 -17.35 3.74 11.83
N ALA A 104 -18.35 3.68 10.97
CA ALA A 104 -19.75 3.90 11.37
C ALA A 104 -20.30 2.77 12.25
N ASP A 105 -19.80 1.56 12.13
CA ASP A 105 -20.20 0.40 12.94
C ASP A 105 -19.51 0.41 14.30
N LYS A 106 -20.18 0.95 15.32
CA LYS A 106 -19.64 1.07 16.69
C LYS A 106 -19.46 -0.27 17.42
N SER A 107 -19.87 -1.38 16.85
CA SER A 107 -19.60 -2.72 17.41
C SER A 107 -18.19 -3.22 17.07
N ARG A 108 -17.48 -2.53 16.17
CA ARG A 108 -16.14 -2.90 15.69
C ARG A 108 -15.08 -1.95 16.23
N LEU A 109 -13.95 -2.52 16.60
CA LEU A 109 -12.75 -1.76 16.91
C LEU A 109 -11.97 -1.55 15.61
N CYS A 110 -11.78 -0.29 15.23
CA CYS A 110 -10.97 0.08 14.07
C CYS A 110 -9.59 0.52 14.55
N VAL A 111 -8.57 -0.16 14.10
CA VAL A 111 -7.17 0.14 14.44
C VAL A 111 -6.45 0.70 13.25
N ALA A 112 -5.72 1.81 13.44
CA ALA A 112 -4.80 2.36 12.47
C ALA A 112 -3.35 2.14 12.90
N HIS A 113 -2.53 1.74 11.95
CA HIS A 113 -1.12 1.47 12.14
C HIS A 113 -0.32 2.18 11.02
N PRO A 114 -0.13 3.51 11.12
CA PRO A 114 0.50 4.28 10.05
C PRO A 114 1.98 3.92 9.88
N SER A 115 2.39 3.75 8.63
CA SER A 115 3.78 3.55 8.27
C SER A 115 4.64 4.77 8.65
N PRO A 116 5.92 4.58 9.04
CA PRO A 116 6.84 5.68 9.33
C PRO A 116 6.97 6.69 8.18
N ALA A 117 6.88 6.24 6.93
CA ALA A 117 6.94 7.13 5.77
C ALA A 117 5.75 8.11 5.71
N VAL A 118 4.56 7.70 6.14
CA VAL A 118 3.36 8.54 6.10
C VAL A 118 3.51 9.78 6.98
N ARG A 119 4.09 9.65 8.17
CA ARG A 119 4.24 10.77 9.11
C ARG A 119 5.26 11.84 8.68
N VAL A 120 6.13 11.54 7.70
CA VAL A 120 7.07 12.52 7.14
C VAL A 120 6.61 13.08 5.78
N SER A 121 5.67 12.41 5.11
CA SER A 121 5.16 12.84 3.81
C SER A 121 3.83 13.58 3.90
N ILE A 122 2.98 13.22 4.86
CA ILE A 122 1.62 13.75 4.93
C ILE A 122 1.57 15.27 5.21
N CYS A 123 2.58 15.82 5.89
CA CYS A 123 2.61 17.25 6.18
C CYS A 123 2.66 18.12 4.91
N GLU A 124 3.25 17.61 3.83
CA GLU A 124 3.34 18.32 2.55
C GLU A 124 1.97 18.56 1.94
N GLU A 125 1.04 17.61 2.10
CA GLU A 125 -0.35 17.74 1.64
C GLU A 125 -1.13 18.83 2.39
N PHE A 126 -0.69 19.14 3.62
CA PHE A 126 -1.26 20.21 4.43
C PHE A 126 -0.43 21.52 4.41
N GLY A 127 0.48 21.65 3.46
CA GLY A 127 1.30 22.85 3.27
C GLY A 127 2.48 22.98 4.23
N GLY A 128 2.85 21.92 4.92
CA GLY A 128 4.05 21.82 5.74
C GLY A 128 5.33 21.73 4.91
N LYS A 129 6.46 21.73 5.59
CA LYS A 129 7.77 21.58 4.93
C LYS A 129 8.06 20.13 4.59
N PRO A 130 8.69 19.82 3.45
CA PRO A 130 9.13 18.47 3.12
C PRO A 130 9.95 17.84 4.24
N GLY A 131 9.56 16.62 4.67
CA GLY A 131 10.23 15.88 5.72
C GLY A 131 9.95 16.35 7.15
N GLU A 132 9.02 17.26 7.37
CA GLU A 132 8.59 17.68 8.70
C GLU A 132 7.85 16.53 9.40
N LEU A 133 8.22 16.24 10.65
CA LEU A 133 7.59 15.20 11.44
C LEU A 133 6.24 15.67 12.01
N THR A 134 5.19 14.95 11.66
CA THR A 134 3.82 15.25 12.11
C THR A 134 3.18 14.07 12.85
N THR A 135 3.97 13.37 13.66
CA THR A 135 3.53 12.13 14.34
C THR A 135 2.32 12.35 15.23
N GLU A 136 2.35 13.37 16.09
CA GLU A 136 1.25 13.66 17.00
C GLU A 136 0.00 14.15 16.26
N GLN A 137 0.19 15.03 15.27
CA GLN A 137 -0.90 15.54 14.43
C GLN A 137 -1.58 14.42 13.66
N LEU A 138 -0.80 13.49 13.09
CA LEU A 138 -1.32 12.33 12.38
C LEU A 138 -2.12 11.41 13.31
N SER A 139 -1.58 11.11 14.49
CA SER A 139 -2.27 10.27 15.48
C SER A 139 -3.57 10.92 15.93
N ASN A 140 -3.55 12.19 16.31
CA ASN A 140 -4.74 12.92 16.74
C ASN A 140 -5.80 13.01 15.62
N ALA A 141 -5.37 13.18 14.36
CA ALA A 141 -6.30 13.21 13.23
C ALA A 141 -6.96 11.85 13.01
N LEU A 142 -6.22 10.76 13.09
CA LEU A 142 -6.76 9.40 12.96
C LEU A 142 -7.71 9.05 14.10
N GLU A 143 -7.37 9.45 15.35
CA GLU A 143 -8.24 9.27 16.52
C GLU A 143 -9.53 10.09 16.40
N ALA A 144 -9.44 11.32 15.89
CA ALA A 144 -10.60 12.16 15.64
C ALA A 144 -11.57 11.57 14.60
N VAL A 145 -11.04 10.83 13.62
CA VAL A 145 -11.84 10.10 12.64
C VAL A 145 -12.50 8.85 13.25
N GLY A 146 -11.93 8.29 14.32
CA GLY A 146 -12.52 7.17 15.06
C GLY A 146 -11.66 5.90 15.10
N PHE A 147 -10.38 5.98 14.75
CA PHE A 147 -9.44 4.89 14.91
C PHE A 147 -8.82 4.85 16.29
N GLN A 148 -8.45 3.67 16.75
CA GLN A 148 -7.43 3.50 17.76
C GLN A 148 -6.07 3.43 17.07
N VAL A 149 -5.14 4.29 17.45
CA VAL A 149 -3.85 4.42 16.76
C VAL A 149 -2.74 3.72 17.52
N TYR A 150 -1.95 2.92 16.82
CA TYR A 150 -0.74 2.29 17.33
C TYR A 150 0.46 2.69 16.46
N ASP A 151 1.59 3.00 17.11
CA ASP A 151 2.82 3.31 16.37
C ASP A 151 3.46 2.04 15.81
N CYS A 152 3.77 2.08 14.53
CA CYS A 152 4.50 1.03 13.82
C CYS A 152 5.88 0.74 14.44
N ASN A 153 6.52 1.74 15.05
CA ASN A 153 7.82 1.57 15.68
C ASN A 153 7.77 0.58 16.85
N SER A 154 6.71 0.60 17.67
CA SER A 154 6.58 -0.32 18.81
C SER A 154 6.53 -1.78 18.37
N THR A 155 5.84 -2.06 17.27
CA THR A 155 5.77 -3.41 16.72
C THR A 155 7.05 -3.80 16.00
N ALA A 156 7.72 -2.85 15.34
CA ALA A 156 9.02 -3.08 14.73
C ALA A 156 10.09 -3.39 15.79
N ASP A 157 10.11 -2.67 16.90
CA ASP A 157 11.03 -2.91 18.02
C ASP A 157 10.81 -4.31 18.61
N GLN A 158 9.55 -4.72 18.80
CA GLN A 158 9.24 -6.06 19.27
C GLN A 158 9.69 -7.15 18.28
N THR A 159 9.46 -6.95 16.98
CA THR A 159 9.93 -7.85 15.94
C THR A 159 11.46 -7.98 15.96
N ILE A 160 12.17 -6.87 16.09
CA ILE A 160 13.66 -6.89 16.19
C ILE A 160 14.13 -7.68 17.41
N LEU A 161 13.45 -7.53 18.55
CA LEU A 161 13.79 -8.27 19.76
C LEU A 161 13.57 -9.79 19.58
N GLU A 162 12.44 -10.18 18.99
CA GLU A 162 12.11 -11.59 18.75
C GLU A 162 13.04 -12.22 17.71
N GLU A 163 13.12 -11.61 16.52
CA GLU A 163 13.96 -12.08 15.41
C GLU A 163 15.45 -12.03 15.76
N GLY A 164 15.88 -10.99 16.47
CA GLY A 164 17.25 -10.87 16.96
C GLY A 164 17.59 -11.97 17.96
N THR A 165 16.68 -12.29 18.86
CA THR A 165 16.86 -13.37 19.84
C THR A 165 16.92 -14.73 19.15
N GLU A 166 16.04 -14.97 18.18
CA GLU A 166 16.04 -16.20 17.39
C GLU A 166 17.31 -16.33 16.56
N SER A 167 17.72 -15.25 15.88
CA SER A 167 18.96 -15.21 15.10
C SER A 167 20.18 -15.51 15.96
N VAL A 168 20.32 -14.89 17.14
CA VAL A 168 21.41 -15.17 18.07
C VAL A 168 21.37 -16.62 18.54
N SER A 169 20.20 -17.12 18.93
CA SER A 169 20.02 -18.50 19.37
C SER A 169 20.42 -19.51 18.28
N TYR A 170 20.06 -19.23 17.04
CA TYR A 170 20.42 -20.07 15.90
C TYR A 170 21.90 -19.95 15.55
N THR A 171 22.42 -18.73 15.33
CA THR A 171 23.77 -18.51 14.82
C THR A 171 24.87 -18.77 15.86
N HIS A 172 24.62 -18.44 17.12
CA HIS A 172 25.65 -18.57 18.18
C HIS A 172 25.49 -19.82 19.04
N LEU A 173 24.28 -20.38 19.15
CA LEU A 173 24.03 -21.54 19.99
C LEU A 173 23.80 -22.84 19.22
N ARG A 174 23.37 -22.77 17.96
CA ARG A 174 23.03 -23.93 17.13
C ARG A 174 23.79 -24.03 15.81
N ALA A 175 24.28 -22.93 15.24
CA ALA A 175 24.93 -22.93 13.92
C ALA A 175 26.27 -23.70 13.86
N HIS A 176 26.75 -24.21 14.97
CA HIS A 176 27.93 -25.08 15.06
C HIS A 176 27.56 -26.56 15.11
N GLU A 177 26.29 -26.91 14.96
CA GLU A 177 25.87 -28.30 14.84
C GLU A 177 26.33 -28.87 13.51
N THR A 178 26.93 -30.04 13.53
CA THR A 178 27.31 -30.76 12.33
C THR A 178 26.07 -31.39 11.70
N LEU A 179 26.13 -31.68 10.39
CA LEU A 179 25.09 -32.42 9.67
C LEU A 179 24.68 -33.76 10.34
N ALA A 180 25.49 -34.26 11.28
CA ALA A 180 25.18 -35.44 12.07
C ALA A 180 24.22 -35.18 13.24
N ASN A 181 23.95 -33.91 13.58
CA ASN A 181 23.08 -33.49 14.68
C ASN A 181 21.74 -32.89 14.17
N LEU A 182 21.56 -32.85 12.85
CA LEU A 182 20.31 -32.54 12.15
C LEU A 182 19.61 -33.85 11.80
#